data_3677bb3340037723d4ab2d3860e37620
#
_entry.id   3677bb3340037723d4ab2d3860e37620
#
_cell.length_a   1.000
_cell.length_b   1.000
_cell.length_c   1.000
_cell.angle_alpha   90.00
_cell.angle_beta   90.00
_cell.angle_gamma   90.00
#
_symmetry.space_group_name_H-M   'P 1'
#
loop_
_entity.id
_entity.type
_entity.pdbx_description
1 polymer ?
#
loop_
_entity_poly.entity_id
_entity_poly.type
_entity_poly.pdbx_seq_one_letter_code
_entity_poly.pdbx_strand_id
1 'polypeptide(L)'
;GKCVRLHKGVMESETIYNDNPAAQALEFAQAGFAWIHIVDLNGAIEGKPVNKSAVTDILQAVDLPLQLGGGIRDFNQIETWLHAGVSRVILATVAVKNPELMRKACALFPGQTVLGLDAYGDNVATEGWVEKSGQNILELVKEYEEAGLEAIIYTDINRDGTGEGLKMDNTIKL
;
A
#
# COMPACT_ATOMS: atom_id res chain seq x y z
N GLY A 1 -4.87 14.76 -5.91
CA GLY A 1 -4.76 13.47 -6.42
C GLY A 1 -4.90 13.36 -7.91
N LYS A 2 -3.86 12.83 -8.53
CA LYS A 2 -3.81 12.44 -9.94
C LYS A 2 -3.29 11.01 -10.00
N CYS A 3 -3.57 10.28 -11.09
CA CYS A 3 -2.93 9.01 -11.36
C CYS A 3 -1.55 9.24 -11.93
N VAL A 4 -0.53 8.87 -11.19
CA VAL A 4 0.86 9.09 -11.57
C VAL A 4 1.67 7.81 -11.45
N ARG A 5 2.79 7.76 -12.15
CA ARG A 5 3.86 6.78 -11.95
C ARG A 5 5.12 7.51 -11.54
N LEU A 6 5.78 7.01 -10.52
CA LEU A 6 7.09 7.46 -10.10
C LEU A 6 8.17 6.51 -10.63
N HIS A 7 9.38 6.99 -10.80
CA HIS A 7 10.56 6.16 -11.03
C HIS A 7 11.28 5.95 -9.69
N LYS A 8 11.30 4.71 -9.20
CA LYS A 8 11.92 4.33 -7.90
C LYS A 8 11.45 5.21 -6.72
N GLY A 9 10.17 5.60 -6.72
CA GLY A 9 9.56 6.40 -5.67
C GLY A 9 9.95 7.88 -5.62
N VAL A 10 10.71 8.39 -6.60
CA VAL A 10 11.14 9.80 -6.62
C VAL A 10 9.97 10.69 -7.05
N MET A 11 9.49 11.56 -6.16
CA MET A 11 8.30 12.41 -6.39
C MET A 11 8.46 13.35 -7.59
N GLU A 12 9.64 13.88 -7.80
CA GLU A 12 9.97 14.79 -8.92
C GLU A 12 10.00 14.08 -10.28
N SER A 13 9.97 12.75 -10.29
CA SER A 13 9.97 11.92 -11.51
C SER A 13 8.56 11.53 -11.96
N GLU A 14 7.52 12.19 -11.47
CA GLU A 14 6.15 11.83 -11.77
C GLU A 14 5.82 11.90 -13.27
N THR A 15 5.18 10.85 -13.78
CA THR A 15 4.52 10.84 -15.06
C THR A 15 3.02 10.77 -14.84
N ILE A 16 2.27 11.77 -15.28
CA ILE A 16 0.82 11.83 -15.12
C ILE A 16 0.17 11.00 -16.21
N TYR A 17 -0.65 10.04 -15.83
CA TYR A 17 -1.45 9.18 -16.73
C TYR A 17 -2.90 9.65 -16.84
N ASN A 18 -3.46 10.13 -15.73
CA ASN A 18 -4.83 10.66 -15.73
C ASN A 18 -4.97 11.70 -14.61
N ASP A 19 -5.59 12.83 -14.92
CA ASP A 19 -5.87 13.88 -13.95
C ASP A 19 -7.08 13.56 -13.06
N ASN A 20 -7.89 12.54 -13.46
CA ASN A 20 -9.09 12.12 -12.73
C ASN A 20 -8.96 10.64 -12.30
N PRO A 21 -8.62 10.35 -11.04
CA PRO A 21 -8.47 8.99 -10.54
C PRO A 21 -9.75 8.13 -10.61
N ALA A 22 -10.93 8.73 -10.43
CA ALA A 22 -12.20 8.02 -10.54
C ALA A 22 -12.48 7.57 -11.99
N ALA A 23 -12.17 8.41 -12.98
CA ALA A 23 -12.26 8.03 -14.39
C ALA A 23 -11.29 6.88 -14.72
N GLN A 24 -10.07 6.91 -14.19
CA GLN A 24 -9.12 5.81 -14.37
C GLN A 24 -9.59 4.51 -13.73
N ALA A 25 -10.22 4.59 -12.56
CA ALA A 25 -10.80 3.43 -11.91
C ALA A 25 -11.93 2.79 -12.73
N LEU A 26 -12.78 3.61 -13.37
CA LEU A 26 -13.80 3.15 -14.30
C LEU A 26 -13.22 2.43 -15.53
N GLU A 27 -12.14 2.96 -16.11
CA GLU A 27 -11.43 2.31 -17.21
C GLU A 27 -10.91 0.92 -16.80
N PHE A 28 -10.34 0.79 -15.59
CA PHE A 28 -9.89 -0.50 -15.07
C PHE A 28 -11.06 -1.46 -14.84
N ALA A 29 -12.18 -0.99 -14.29
CA ALA A 29 -13.38 -1.80 -14.12
C ALA A 29 -13.92 -2.31 -15.48
N GLN A 30 -14.00 -1.44 -16.49
CA GLN A 30 -14.42 -1.80 -17.85
C GLN A 30 -13.45 -2.75 -18.55
N ALA A 31 -12.16 -2.67 -18.24
CA ALA A 31 -11.14 -3.59 -18.73
C ALA A 31 -11.18 -4.98 -18.04
N GLY A 32 -12.05 -5.18 -17.04
CA GLY A 32 -12.25 -6.47 -16.38
C GLY A 32 -11.28 -6.77 -15.23
N PHE A 33 -10.61 -5.77 -14.67
CA PHE A 33 -9.81 -5.96 -13.46
C PHE A 33 -10.72 -6.28 -12.26
N ALA A 34 -10.28 -7.19 -11.40
CA ALA A 34 -11.05 -7.66 -10.25
C ALA A 34 -10.81 -6.84 -8.97
N TRP A 35 -9.70 -6.12 -8.89
CA TRP A 35 -9.28 -5.30 -7.75
C TRP A 35 -8.63 -4.01 -8.20
N ILE A 36 -8.76 -2.95 -7.38
CA ILE A 36 -8.00 -1.71 -7.54
C ILE A 36 -7.04 -1.53 -6.37
N HIS A 37 -5.77 -1.33 -6.68
CA HIS A 37 -4.73 -1.00 -5.71
C HIS A 37 -4.44 0.50 -5.75
N ILE A 38 -4.55 1.16 -4.60
CA ILE A 38 -4.34 2.60 -4.45
C ILE A 38 -3.23 2.86 -3.45
N VAL A 39 -2.32 3.75 -3.80
CA VAL A 39 -1.32 4.29 -2.88
C VAL A 39 -1.47 5.81 -2.81
N ASP A 40 -1.77 6.34 -1.62
CA ASP A 40 -1.66 7.77 -1.33
C ASP A 40 -0.19 8.14 -1.16
N LEU A 41 0.48 8.48 -2.29
CA LEU A 41 1.91 8.77 -2.32
C LEU A 41 2.29 9.96 -1.43
N ASN A 42 1.48 11.01 -1.43
CA ASN A 42 1.69 12.16 -0.53
C ASN A 42 1.49 11.73 0.93
N GLY A 43 0.45 10.93 1.19
CA GLY A 43 0.18 10.38 2.51
C GLY A 43 1.32 9.50 3.04
N ALA A 44 1.95 8.72 2.18
CA ALA A 44 3.10 7.88 2.56
C ALA A 44 4.26 8.69 3.15
N ILE A 45 4.52 9.88 2.59
CA ILE A 45 5.56 10.81 3.04
C ILE A 45 5.10 11.59 4.27
N GLU A 46 3.87 12.14 4.25
CA GLU A 46 3.36 12.98 5.33
C GLU A 46 2.90 12.19 6.57
N GLY A 47 2.75 10.86 6.46
CA GLY A 47 2.31 10.00 7.55
C GLY A 47 0.84 10.18 7.95
N LYS A 48 0.03 10.71 7.04
CA LYS A 48 -1.42 10.93 7.20
C LYS A 48 -2.11 10.91 5.84
N PRO A 49 -3.41 10.57 5.76
CA PRO A 49 -4.15 10.63 4.51
C PRO A 49 -4.19 12.05 3.93
N VAL A 50 -3.72 12.23 2.70
CA VAL A 50 -3.68 13.52 1.98
C VAL A 50 -4.73 13.57 0.87
N ASN A 51 -4.85 12.50 0.10
CA ASN A 51 -5.72 12.43 -1.08
C ASN A 51 -7.09 11.79 -0.78
N LYS A 52 -7.71 12.12 0.36
CA LYS A 52 -8.99 11.52 0.78
C LYS A 52 -10.11 11.68 -0.24
N SER A 53 -10.26 12.87 -0.84
CA SER A 53 -11.31 13.12 -1.85
C SER A 53 -11.15 12.19 -3.04
N ALA A 54 -9.94 12.06 -3.58
CA ALA A 54 -9.67 11.18 -4.72
C ALA A 54 -10.02 9.70 -4.43
N VAL A 55 -9.69 9.21 -3.23
CA VAL A 55 -10.06 7.84 -2.82
C VAL A 55 -11.57 7.70 -2.68
N THR A 56 -12.25 8.69 -2.09
CA THR A 56 -13.71 8.70 -1.97
C THR A 56 -14.39 8.73 -3.33
N ASP A 57 -13.89 9.54 -4.26
CA ASP A 57 -14.43 9.62 -5.61
C ASP A 57 -14.29 8.27 -6.37
N ILE A 58 -13.16 7.56 -6.16
CA ILE A 58 -12.97 6.20 -6.70
C ILE A 58 -13.98 5.23 -6.09
N LEU A 59 -14.16 5.22 -4.77
CA LEU A 59 -15.13 4.35 -4.08
C LEU A 59 -16.56 4.56 -4.57
N GLN A 60 -16.92 5.79 -4.97
CA GLN A 60 -18.23 6.10 -5.52
C GLN A 60 -18.39 5.73 -6.99
N ALA A 61 -17.29 5.66 -7.73
CA ALA A 61 -17.29 5.44 -9.17
C ALA A 61 -17.34 3.96 -9.56
N VAL A 62 -16.86 3.05 -8.73
CA VAL A 62 -16.74 1.63 -9.05
C VAL A 62 -17.20 0.71 -7.91
N ASP A 63 -17.77 -0.44 -8.25
CA ASP A 63 -18.15 -1.49 -7.29
C ASP A 63 -17.01 -2.51 -7.06
N LEU A 64 -15.80 -2.24 -7.58
CA LEU A 64 -14.67 -3.14 -7.39
C LEU A 64 -14.10 -3.02 -5.97
N PRO A 65 -13.62 -4.13 -5.38
CA PRO A 65 -12.91 -4.06 -4.12
C PRO A 65 -11.61 -3.26 -4.26
N LEU A 66 -11.38 -2.35 -3.30
CA LEU A 66 -10.22 -1.48 -3.25
C LEU A 66 -9.29 -1.88 -2.11
N GLN A 67 -7.99 -1.88 -2.36
CA GLN A 67 -6.98 -1.94 -1.32
C GLN A 67 -6.16 -0.64 -1.31
N LEU A 68 -5.99 -0.05 -0.13
CA LEU A 68 -5.40 1.28 0.03
C LEU A 68 -4.19 1.26 0.96
N GLY A 69 -3.08 1.79 0.47
CA GLY A 69 -1.88 2.11 1.27
C GLY A 69 -1.51 3.59 1.20
N GLY A 70 -0.51 3.97 1.98
CA GLY A 70 0.03 5.33 2.03
C GLY A 70 -0.54 6.17 3.18
N GLY A 71 0.32 6.46 4.18
CA GLY A 71 0.00 7.36 5.29
C GLY A 71 -0.91 6.83 6.39
N ILE A 72 -1.27 5.56 6.39
CA ILE A 72 -2.10 4.95 7.44
C ILE A 72 -1.18 4.55 8.60
N ARG A 73 -1.25 5.29 9.72
CA ARG A 73 -0.32 5.12 10.85
C ARG A 73 -0.98 5.01 12.23
N ASP A 74 -2.29 5.17 12.33
CA ASP A 74 -3.04 4.99 13.56
C ASP A 74 -4.33 4.20 13.37
N PHE A 75 -4.89 3.74 14.47
CA PHE A 75 -6.09 2.90 14.46
C PHE A 75 -7.33 3.61 13.92
N ASN A 76 -7.49 4.88 14.21
CA ASN A 76 -8.63 5.67 13.74
C ASN A 76 -8.61 5.83 12.20
N GLN A 77 -7.43 5.95 11.60
CA GLN A 77 -7.28 5.99 10.14
C GLN A 77 -7.65 4.64 9.51
N ILE A 78 -7.26 3.52 10.14
CA ILE A 78 -7.66 2.18 9.70
C ILE A 78 -9.18 2.06 9.70
N GLU A 79 -9.84 2.34 10.83
CA GLU A 79 -11.29 2.30 10.96
C GLU A 79 -11.98 3.22 9.96
N THR A 80 -11.48 4.46 9.82
CA THR A 80 -12.07 5.44 8.90
C THR A 80 -12.10 4.92 7.47
N TRP A 81 -11.01 4.34 6.97
CA TRP A 81 -10.95 3.83 5.61
C TRP A 81 -11.81 2.59 5.39
N LEU A 82 -11.79 1.64 6.33
CA LEU A 82 -12.62 0.45 6.24
C LEU A 82 -14.13 0.79 6.31
N HIS A 83 -14.53 1.70 7.19
CA HIS A 83 -15.92 2.19 7.24
C HIS A 83 -16.31 3.03 6.02
N ALA A 84 -15.36 3.68 5.34
CA ALA A 84 -15.62 4.40 4.10
C ALA A 84 -15.85 3.46 2.88
N GLY A 85 -15.58 2.15 3.03
CA GLY A 85 -15.79 1.14 1.99
C GLY A 85 -14.51 0.59 1.35
N VAL A 86 -13.32 0.99 1.83
CA VAL A 86 -12.07 0.34 1.44
C VAL A 86 -12.10 -1.11 1.90
N SER A 87 -11.84 -2.06 1.00
CA SER A 87 -11.92 -3.49 1.30
C SER A 87 -10.74 -3.98 2.13
N ARG A 88 -9.55 -3.43 1.92
CA ARG A 88 -8.32 -3.76 2.65
C ARG A 88 -7.43 -2.53 2.84
N VAL A 89 -6.82 -2.42 4.01
CA VAL A 89 -5.77 -1.43 4.31
C VAL A 89 -4.40 -2.08 4.26
N ILE A 90 -3.43 -1.38 3.66
CA ILE A 90 -2.05 -1.83 3.53
C ILE A 90 -1.20 -1.05 4.52
N LEU A 91 -0.61 -1.75 5.47
CA LEU A 91 0.19 -1.20 6.55
C LEU A 91 1.66 -1.60 6.34
N ALA A 92 2.52 -0.63 6.06
CA ALA A 92 3.96 -0.84 5.86
C ALA A 92 4.75 -0.29 7.06
N THR A 93 4.88 1.03 7.18
CA THR A 93 5.60 1.68 8.29
C THR A 93 5.10 1.24 9.67
N VAL A 94 3.79 1.04 9.83
CA VAL A 94 3.16 0.57 11.07
C VAL A 94 3.68 -0.81 11.48
N ALA A 95 3.85 -1.71 10.54
CA ALA A 95 4.35 -3.05 10.83
C ALA A 95 5.74 -3.05 11.47
N VAL A 96 6.57 -2.07 11.12
CA VAL A 96 7.92 -1.90 11.68
C VAL A 96 7.91 -1.07 12.97
N LYS A 97 7.21 0.07 12.98
CA LYS A 97 7.29 1.06 14.05
C LYS A 97 6.31 0.85 15.20
N ASN A 98 5.20 0.14 14.95
CA ASN A 98 4.15 -0.14 15.94
C ASN A 98 3.53 -1.53 15.73
N PRO A 99 4.27 -2.61 16.07
CA PRO A 99 3.80 -3.98 15.88
C PRO A 99 2.49 -4.30 16.64
N GLU A 100 2.26 -3.67 17.78
CA GLU A 100 1.02 -3.87 18.56
C GLU A 100 -0.20 -3.36 17.80
N LEU A 101 -0.08 -2.19 17.14
CA LEU A 101 -1.15 -1.66 16.31
C LEU A 101 -1.44 -2.59 15.12
N MET A 102 -0.40 -3.13 14.49
CA MET A 102 -0.54 -4.08 13.39
C MET A 102 -1.30 -5.34 13.83
N ARG A 103 -0.91 -5.97 14.93
CA ARG A 103 -1.60 -7.15 15.48
C ARG A 103 -3.04 -6.84 15.88
N LYS A 104 -3.27 -5.68 16.49
CA LYS A 104 -4.62 -5.21 16.82
C LYS A 104 -5.50 -5.06 15.58
N ALA A 105 -4.96 -4.48 14.51
CA ALA A 105 -5.67 -4.34 13.24
C ALA A 105 -6.04 -5.70 12.64
N CYS A 106 -5.11 -6.65 12.60
CA CYS A 106 -5.38 -8.01 12.13
C CYS A 106 -6.49 -8.71 12.93
N ALA A 107 -6.46 -8.56 14.26
CA ALA A 107 -7.44 -9.21 15.14
C ALA A 107 -8.85 -8.62 15.01
N LEU A 108 -8.97 -7.29 14.83
CA LEU A 108 -10.26 -6.60 14.77
C LEU A 108 -10.84 -6.51 13.36
N PHE A 109 -10.01 -6.59 12.33
CA PHE A 109 -10.39 -6.52 10.92
C PHE A 109 -9.85 -7.73 10.14
N PRO A 110 -10.30 -8.96 10.47
CA PRO A 110 -9.87 -10.16 9.78
C PRO A 110 -10.22 -10.09 8.29
N GLY A 111 -9.28 -10.49 7.42
CA GLY A 111 -9.45 -10.42 5.98
C GLY A 111 -9.27 -9.02 5.37
N GLN A 112 -9.00 -7.97 6.19
CA GLN A 112 -8.92 -6.59 5.72
C GLN A 112 -7.58 -5.91 5.99
N THR A 113 -6.64 -6.59 6.65
CA THR A 113 -5.31 -6.06 6.98
C THR A 113 -4.24 -6.74 6.13
N VAL A 114 -3.47 -5.96 5.41
CA VAL A 114 -2.41 -6.39 4.49
C VAL A 114 -1.08 -5.81 4.94
N LEU A 115 -0.03 -6.63 4.94
CA LEU A 115 1.34 -6.16 5.16
C LEU A 115 1.91 -5.59 3.87
N GLY A 116 2.28 -4.30 3.87
CA GLY A 116 3.11 -3.69 2.84
C GLY A 116 4.59 -3.93 3.15
N LEU A 117 5.30 -4.55 2.24
CA LEU A 117 6.70 -4.93 2.40
C LEU A 117 7.54 -4.31 1.29
N ASP A 118 7.93 -3.07 1.49
CA ASP A 118 8.78 -2.34 0.56
C ASP A 118 10.25 -2.51 0.95
N ALA A 119 11.10 -2.92 0.02
CA ALA A 119 12.47 -3.30 0.35
C ALA A 119 13.55 -2.83 -0.63
N TYR A 120 14.70 -2.50 -0.08
CA TYR A 120 15.95 -2.42 -0.79
C TYR A 120 16.75 -3.70 -0.53
N GLY A 121 16.77 -4.63 -1.50
CA GLY A 121 17.34 -5.96 -1.32
C GLY A 121 16.58 -6.74 -0.24
N ASP A 122 17.26 -7.13 0.84
CA ASP A 122 16.68 -7.90 1.94
C ASP A 122 16.25 -7.02 3.13
N ASN A 123 16.33 -5.67 3.02
CA ASN A 123 16.03 -4.75 4.11
C ASN A 123 14.76 -3.94 3.85
N VAL A 124 13.90 -3.89 4.87
CA VAL A 124 12.63 -3.16 4.82
C VAL A 124 12.86 -1.64 4.84
N ALA A 125 12.15 -0.93 3.97
CA ALA A 125 12.05 0.51 3.95
C ALA A 125 10.76 1.00 4.60
N THR A 126 10.80 2.18 5.20
CA THR A 126 9.66 2.84 5.86
C THR A 126 9.56 4.30 5.44
N GLU A 127 8.49 4.99 5.89
CA GLU A 127 8.27 6.43 5.68
C GLU A 127 8.28 6.85 4.21
N GLY A 128 7.56 6.11 3.35
CA GLY A 128 7.55 6.39 1.91
C GLY A 128 8.92 6.16 1.25
N TRP A 129 9.66 5.13 1.73
CA TRP A 129 10.98 4.68 1.26
C TRP A 129 12.15 5.60 1.65
N VAL A 130 11.90 6.60 2.49
CA VAL A 130 12.94 7.56 2.94
C VAL A 130 13.87 6.95 3.98
N GLU A 131 13.35 6.06 4.83
CA GLU A 131 14.11 5.42 5.90
C GLU A 131 14.37 3.94 5.62
N LYS A 132 15.59 3.49 5.91
CA LYS A 132 15.94 2.07 5.99
C LYS A 132 15.76 1.61 7.43
N SER A 133 14.85 0.68 7.69
CA SER A 133 14.56 0.22 9.06
C SER A 133 15.67 -0.63 9.67
N GLY A 134 16.55 -1.19 8.84
CA GLY A 134 17.52 -2.19 9.27
C GLY A 134 16.94 -3.59 9.53
N GLN A 135 15.63 -3.76 9.43
CA GLN A 135 14.95 -5.03 9.64
C GLN A 135 14.96 -5.86 8.36
N ASN A 136 15.21 -7.17 8.50
CA ASN A 136 15.17 -8.11 7.39
C ASN A 136 13.72 -8.45 6.99
N ILE A 137 13.46 -8.60 5.68
CA ILE A 137 12.12 -8.89 5.16
C ILE A 137 11.55 -10.21 5.70
N LEU A 138 12.36 -11.26 5.78
CA LEU A 138 11.90 -12.57 6.26
C LEU A 138 11.62 -12.57 7.76
N GLU A 139 12.40 -11.81 8.54
CA GLU A 139 12.17 -11.64 9.97
C GLU A 139 10.85 -10.91 10.23
N LEU A 140 10.56 -9.83 9.47
CA LEU A 140 9.32 -9.10 9.60
C LEU A 140 8.11 -9.96 9.21
N VAL A 141 8.18 -10.71 8.11
CA VAL A 141 7.09 -11.61 7.70
C VAL A 141 6.83 -12.66 8.76
N LYS A 142 7.88 -13.28 9.32
CA LYS A 142 7.78 -14.28 10.36
C LYS A 142 7.14 -13.76 11.65
N GLU A 143 7.39 -12.49 11.98
CA GLU A 143 6.76 -11.81 13.12
C GLU A 143 5.23 -11.76 13.01
N TYR A 144 4.69 -11.75 11.78
CA TYR A 144 3.25 -11.65 11.51
C TYR A 144 2.61 -12.92 10.94
N GLU A 145 3.36 -14.02 10.85
CA GLU A 145 2.88 -15.29 10.26
C GLU A 145 1.57 -15.78 10.91
N GLU A 146 1.45 -15.62 12.24
CA GLU A 146 0.25 -16.03 13.00
C GLU A 146 -0.69 -14.85 13.34
N ALA A 147 -0.41 -13.65 12.85
CA ALA A 147 -1.19 -12.46 13.22
C ALA A 147 -2.56 -12.39 12.52
N GLY A 148 -2.80 -13.19 11.48
CA GLY A 148 -4.04 -13.15 10.71
C GLY A 148 -4.02 -12.12 9.60
N LEU A 149 -2.87 -11.91 8.97
CA LEU A 149 -2.75 -11.13 7.74
C LEU A 149 -3.58 -11.74 6.61
N GLU A 150 -4.24 -10.90 5.84
CA GLU A 150 -4.93 -11.35 4.62
C GLU A 150 -3.95 -11.62 3.46
N ALA A 151 -2.93 -10.76 3.34
CA ALA A 151 -1.93 -10.88 2.28
C ALA A 151 -0.66 -10.09 2.62
N ILE A 152 0.38 -10.32 1.83
CA ILE A 152 1.60 -9.51 1.78
C ILE A 152 1.70 -8.88 0.39
N ILE A 153 1.98 -7.58 0.33
CA ILE A 153 2.33 -6.88 -0.92
C ILE A 153 3.81 -6.54 -0.85
N TYR A 154 4.59 -7.22 -1.67
CA TYR A 154 6.04 -7.02 -1.76
C TYR A 154 6.42 -6.08 -2.90
N THR A 155 7.25 -5.07 -2.61
CA THR A 155 7.81 -4.13 -3.58
C THR A 155 9.34 -4.16 -3.53
N ASP A 156 9.99 -4.53 -4.65
CA ASP A 156 11.42 -4.29 -4.85
C ASP A 156 11.61 -2.85 -5.35
N ILE A 157 12.00 -1.94 -4.44
CA ILE A 157 12.11 -0.50 -4.71
C ILE A 157 13.10 -0.21 -5.85
N ASN A 158 14.16 -1.02 -6.00
CA ASN A 158 15.13 -0.82 -7.07
C ASN A 158 14.56 -1.07 -8.46
N ARG A 159 13.42 -1.77 -8.55
CA ARG A 159 12.75 -2.11 -9.81
C ARG A 159 11.42 -1.39 -10.02
N ASP A 160 10.90 -0.75 -8.96
CA ASP A 160 9.64 -0.03 -9.07
C ASP A 160 9.73 1.12 -10.08
N GLY A 161 8.78 1.16 -11.00
CA GLY A 161 8.71 2.19 -12.04
C GLY A 161 9.75 2.07 -13.17
N THR A 162 10.67 1.08 -13.15
CA THR A 162 11.73 0.95 -14.16
C THR A 162 11.28 0.28 -15.46
N GLY A 163 10.21 -0.52 -15.41
CA GLY A 163 9.76 -1.33 -16.56
C GLY A 163 10.62 -2.58 -16.84
N GLU A 164 11.57 -2.93 -15.96
CA GLU A 164 12.47 -4.08 -16.14
C GLU A 164 11.85 -5.42 -15.73
N GLY A 165 10.58 -5.44 -15.35
CA GLY A 165 9.86 -6.63 -14.91
C GLY A 165 10.16 -7.03 -13.46
N LEU A 166 9.58 -8.16 -13.04
CA LEU A 166 9.70 -8.66 -11.67
C LEU A 166 11.05 -9.39 -11.44
N LYS A 167 11.59 -9.25 -10.23
CA LYS A 167 12.68 -10.07 -9.72
C LYS A 167 12.11 -11.01 -8.67
N MET A 168 11.97 -12.28 -9.02
CA MET A 168 11.23 -13.25 -8.21
C MET A 168 11.99 -13.80 -6.99
N ASP A 169 13.32 -13.59 -6.91
CA ASP A 169 14.18 -14.24 -5.90
C ASP A 169 13.68 -14.02 -4.45
N ASN A 170 13.26 -12.80 -4.11
CA ASN A 170 12.74 -12.50 -2.78
C ASN A 170 11.27 -12.91 -2.64
N THR A 171 10.47 -12.77 -3.70
CA THR A 171 9.07 -13.20 -3.68
C THR A 171 8.92 -14.71 -3.44
N ILE A 172 9.86 -15.51 -3.95
CA ILE A 172 9.85 -16.98 -3.76
C ILE A 172 10.23 -17.37 -2.33
N LYS A 173 11.00 -16.52 -1.63
CA LYS A 173 11.42 -16.77 -0.23
C LYS A 173 10.35 -16.37 0.81
N LEU A 174 9.47 -15.45 0.43
CA LEU A 174 8.35 -14.97 1.26
C LEU A 174 7.17 -15.94 1.21
#